data_2bdf9a1dd04215c60577e271f5dc8ee2
#
_entry.id   2bdf9a1dd04215c60577e271f5dc8ee2
#
_cell.length_a   1.000
_cell.length_b   1.000
_cell.length_c   1.000
_cell.angle_alpha   90.00
_cell.angle_beta   90.00
_cell.angle_gamma   90.00
#
_symmetry.space_group_name_H-M   'P 1'
#
loop_
_entity.id
_entity.type
_entity.pdbx_description
1 polymer ?
#
loop_
_entity_poly.entity_id
_entity_poly.type
_entity_poly.pdbx_seq_one_letter_code
_entity_poly.pdbx_strand_id
1 'polypeptide(L)'
;MPRVRVHQHVNPLAPYFRFVSKPLDLTKIFAHPAAPLHLDIGAARGRFLLKMAEIEPNWNFLGLEIREPLVEEANRIAAEKNRQNVHYEFTNATISLGNLLKNFPENVLQAVTIQFPDPWHKKKHAKRRMVTGEMGETIVKHLAASGKIFIQTDVDFLADEMFEIFRDFGELREIEASENPFPVKTEREKAVEEKNLPVYRAIFEKI
;
A
#
# COMPACT_ATOMS: atom_id res chain seq x y z
N MET A 1 -6.12 -19.08 16.95
CA MET A 1 -7.44 -18.46 16.68
C MET A 1 -7.90 -18.83 15.28
N PRO A 2 -9.21 -19.02 15.03
CA PRO A 2 -9.68 -19.29 13.68
C PRO A 2 -9.35 -18.11 12.76
N ARG A 3 -8.88 -18.42 11.56
CA ARG A 3 -8.54 -17.43 10.52
C ARG A 3 -9.81 -16.74 10.03
N VAL A 4 -9.86 -15.41 10.04
CA VAL A 4 -10.97 -14.63 9.49
C VAL A 4 -11.16 -15.01 8.01
N ARG A 5 -12.38 -15.42 7.67
CA ARG A 5 -12.77 -15.77 6.29
C ARG A 5 -13.35 -14.54 5.61
N VAL A 6 -12.71 -14.10 4.54
CA VAL A 6 -13.16 -12.99 3.70
C VAL A 6 -13.10 -13.38 2.24
N HIS A 7 -13.92 -12.73 1.41
CA HIS A 7 -13.75 -12.84 -0.04
C HIS A 7 -12.38 -12.33 -0.45
N GLN A 8 -11.68 -13.11 -1.28
CA GLN A 8 -10.33 -12.76 -1.73
C GLN A 8 -10.36 -11.49 -2.60
N HIS A 9 -11.34 -11.38 -3.48
CA HIS A 9 -11.53 -10.23 -4.36
C HIS A 9 -12.87 -9.57 -4.05
N VAL A 10 -12.85 -8.26 -3.83
CA VAL A 10 -14.05 -7.45 -3.64
C VAL A 10 -14.15 -6.43 -4.77
N ASN A 11 -15.39 -6.12 -5.19
CA ASN A 11 -15.61 -5.11 -6.20
C ASN A 11 -15.51 -3.71 -5.55
N PRO A 12 -14.44 -2.92 -5.80
CA PRO A 12 -14.25 -1.62 -5.17
C PRO A 12 -15.31 -0.59 -5.61
N LEU A 13 -16.05 -0.87 -6.70
CA LEU A 13 -17.13 -0.02 -7.20
C LEU A 13 -18.50 -0.39 -6.63
N ALA A 14 -18.60 -1.38 -5.74
CA ALA A 14 -19.85 -1.68 -5.07
C ALA A 14 -20.29 -0.54 -4.14
N PRO A 15 -21.59 -0.29 -3.97
CA PRO A 15 -22.09 0.84 -3.16
C PRO A 15 -21.50 0.91 -1.76
N TYR A 16 -21.28 -0.24 -1.12
CA TYR A 16 -20.67 -0.35 0.21
C TYR A 16 -19.28 0.28 0.29
N PHE A 17 -18.50 0.26 -0.79
CA PHE A 17 -17.13 0.80 -0.83
C PHE A 17 -17.02 2.20 -1.43
N ARG A 18 -18.15 2.87 -1.72
CA ARG A 18 -18.19 4.23 -2.30
C ARG A 18 -18.21 5.34 -1.25
N PHE A 19 -17.66 5.10 -0.09
CA PHE A 19 -17.50 6.15 0.92
C PHE A 19 -16.13 6.83 0.79
N VAL A 20 -16.09 8.11 1.10
CA VAL A 20 -14.83 8.87 1.19
C VAL A 20 -14.43 8.92 2.66
N SER A 21 -13.26 8.36 2.97
CA SER A 21 -12.73 8.35 4.33
C SER A 21 -12.37 9.77 4.79
N LYS A 22 -12.49 10.01 6.09
CA LYS A 22 -12.08 11.29 6.70
C LYS A 22 -10.54 11.40 6.67
N PRO A 23 -10.00 12.64 6.72
CA PRO A 23 -8.56 12.83 6.89
C PRO A 23 -8.07 12.12 8.15
N LEU A 24 -6.96 11.40 8.03
CA LEU A 24 -6.32 10.76 9.17
C LEU A 24 -5.53 11.78 9.98
N ASP A 25 -5.58 11.59 11.28
CA ASP A 25 -4.79 12.36 12.25
C ASP A 25 -3.71 11.46 12.84
N LEU A 26 -2.49 11.60 12.35
CA LEU A 26 -1.36 10.77 12.77
C LEU A 26 -1.06 10.88 14.26
N THR A 27 -1.43 12.00 14.91
CA THR A 27 -1.22 12.19 16.34
C THR A 27 -2.10 11.29 17.21
N LYS A 28 -3.22 10.81 16.64
CA LYS A 28 -4.12 9.86 17.31
C LYS A 28 -3.77 8.40 17.06
N ILE A 29 -2.91 8.16 16.06
CA ILE A 29 -2.59 6.82 15.57
C ILE A 29 -1.21 6.37 16.07
N PHE A 30 -0.22 7.27 16.03
CA PHE A 30 1.16 6.95 16.33
C PHE A 30 1.70 7.74 17.52
N ALA A 31 2.52 7.08 18.33
CA ALA A 31 3.22 7.73 19.44
C ALA A 31 4.20 8.82 18.99
N HIS A 32 4.79 8.64 17.79
CA HIS A 32 5.73 9.56 17.16
C HIS A 32 5.23 9.97 15.76
N PRO A 33 4.23 10.86 15.65
CA PRO A 33 3.55 11.15 14.37
C PRO A 33 4.44 11.81 13.31
N ALA A 34 5.58 12.38 13.71
CA ALA A 34 6.56 12.99 12.81
C ALA A 34 7.66 12.01 12.33
N ALA A 35 7.64 10.75 12.80
CA ALA A 35 8.57 9.74 12.32
C ALA A 35 8.31 9.40 10.84
N PRO A 36 9.33 8.96 10.09
CA PRO A 36 9.16 8.53 8.70
C PRO A 36 8.02 7.52 8.56
N LEU A 37 7.16 7.71 7.57
CA LEU A 37 5.99 6.88 7.33
C LEU A 37 6.16 6.04 6.07
N HIS A 38 5.85 4.75 6.22
CA HIS A 38 5.66 3.81 5.12
C HIS A 38 4.17 3.50 4.96
N LEU A 39 3.62 3.82 3.80
CA LEU A 39 2.24 3.55 3.42
C LEU A 39 2.17 2.31 2.52
N ASP A 40 1.40 1.29 2.91
CA ASP A 40 1.15 0.10 2.09
C ASP A 40 -0.30 0.08 1.61
N ILE A 41 -0.50 0.18 0.30
CA ILE A 41 -1.82 0.25 -0.32
C ILE A 41 -2.26 -1.16 -0.76
N GLY A 42 -3.28 -1.70 -0.11
CA GLY A 42 -3.72 -3.08 -0.26
C GLY A 42 -3.04 -4.01 0.75
N ALA A 43 -2.94 -3.60 2.00
CA ALA A 43 -2.18 -4.29 3.04
C ALA A 43 -2.66 -5.71 3.39
N ALA A 44 -3.79 -6.16 2.85
CA ALA A 44 -4.37 -7.47 3.06
C ALA A 44 -4.47 -7.84 4.57
N ARG A 45 -3.77 -8.87 5.04
CA ARG A 45 -3.73 -9.28 6.44
C ARG A 45 -2.74 -8.50 7.30
N GLY A 46 -2.11 -7.47 6.77
CA GLY A 46 -1.17 -6.60 7.48
C GLY A 46 0.17 -7.24 7.87
N ARG A 47 0.44 -8.49 7.47
CA ARG A 47 1.61 -9.23 7.95
C ARG A 47 2.94 -8.65 7.48
N PHE A 48 2.97 -8.04 6.31
CA PHE A 48 4.15 -7.35 5.79
C PHE A 48 4.53 -6.20 6.71
N LEU A 49 3.61 -5.24 6.88
CA LEU A 49 3.87 -4.06 7.71
C LEU A 49 4.11 -4.40 9.20
N LEU A 50 3.41 -5.41 9.73
CA LEU A 50 3.63 -5.84 11.11
C LEU A 50 5.08 -6.31 11.34
N LYS A 51 5.66 -7.03 10.36
CA LYS A 51 7.06 -7.45 10.42
C LYS A 51 8.02 -6.28 10.17
N MET A 52 7.69 -5.38 9.24
CA MET A 52 8.48 -4.17 9.02
C MET A 52 8.55 -3.32 10.29
N ALA A 53 7.43 -3.15 11.00
CA ALA A 53 7.36 -2.42 12.25
C ALA A 53 8.18 -3.05 13.40
N GLU A 54 8.44 -4.35 13.32
CA GLU A 54 9.36 -5.06 14.24
C GLU A 54 10.82 -4.75 13.94
N ILE A 55 11.18 -4.64 12.66
CA ILE A 55 12.56 -4.44 12.18
C ILE A 55 12.96 -2.97 12.26
N GLU A 56 12.04 -2.06 11.93
CA GLU A 56 12.26 -0.62 11.83
C GLU A 56 11.42 0.14 12.89
N PRO A 57 11.81 0.08 14.17
CA PRO A 57 11.00 0.66 15.27
C PRO A 57 10.92 2.19 15.23
N ASN A 58 11.80 2.85 14.49
CA ASN A 58 11.83 4.32 14.32
C ASN A 58 10.97 4.82 13.16
N TRP A 59 10.29 3.92 12.44
CA TRP A 59 9.37 4.23 11.37
C TRP A 59 7.93 3.97 11.80
N ASN A 60 7.00 4.72 11.23
CA ASN A 60 5.58 4.44 11.27
C ASN A 60 5.15 3.66 10.03
N PHE A 61 4.17 2.78 10.20
CA PHE A 61 3.64 1.93 9.14
C PHE A 61 2.12 2.06 9.09
N LEU A 62 1.60 2.47 7.93
CA LEU A 62 0.17 2.62 7.69
C LEU A 62 -0.27 1.69 6.56
N GLY A 63 -1.14 0.74 6.85
CA GLY A 63 -1.74 -0.15 5.87
C GLY A 63 -3.14 0.29 5.49
N LEU A 64 -3.44 0.41 4.20
CA LEU A 64 -4.79 0.64 3.70
C LEU A 64 -5.36 -0.65 3.14
N GLU A 65 -6.58 -1.01 3.53
CA GLU A 65 -7.24 -2.22 3.05
C GLU A 65 -8.76 -1.99 2.94
N ILE A 66 -9.34 -2.53 1.87
CA ILE A 66 -10.78 -2.41 1.56
C ILE A 66 -11.65 -3.46 2.27
N ARG A 67 -11.06 -4.47 2.88
CA ARG A 67 -11.76 -5.54 3.58
C ARG A 67 -11.71 -5.31 5.08
N GLU A 68 -12.74 -4.68 5.62
CA GLU A 68 -12.85 -4.29 7.03
C GLU A 68 -12.45 -5.39 8.03
N PRO A 69 -12.92 -6.67 7.91
CA PRO A 69 -12.52 -7.71 8.85
C PRO A 69 -11.03 -8.03 8.88
N LEU A 70 -10.28 -7.73 7.79
CA LEU A 70 -8.83 -7.88 7.78
C LEU A 70 -8.13 -6.76 8.52
N VAL A 71 -8.66 -5.54 8.41
CA VAL A 71 -8.17 -4.36 9.14
C VAL A 71 -8.35 -4.56 10.65
N GLU A 72 -9.53 -4.99 11.07
CA GLU A 72 -9.82 -5.31 12.47
C GLU A 72 -8.87 -6.37 13.02
N GLU A 73 -8.69 -7.49 12.29
CA GLU A 73 -7.76 -8.57 12.66
C GLU A 73 -6.32 -8.03 12.76
N ALA A 74 -5.86 -7.25 11.79
CA ALA A 74 -4.50 -6.72 11.75
C ALA A 74 -4.23 -5.73 12.91
N ASN A 75 -5.15 -4.81 13.18
CA ASN A 75 -5.04 -3.89 14.33
C ASN A 75 -5.08 -4.63 15.67
N ARG A 76 -5.94 -5.64 15.81
CA ARG A 76 -5.97 -6.48 17.02
C ARG A 76 -4.62 -7.19 17.25
N ILE A 77 -4.03 -7.78 16.20
CA ILE A 77 -2.72 -8.44 16.30
C ILE A 77 -1.61 -7.43 16.64
N ALA A 78 -1.64 -6.23 16.05
CA ALA A 78 -0.70 -5.17 16.36
C ALA A 78 -0.78 -4.78 17.86
N ALA A 79 -1.99 -4.61 18.39
CA ALA A 79 -2.23 -4.31 19.80
C ALA A 79 -1.76 -5.45 20.72
N GLU A 80 -2.05 -6.70 20.41
CA GLU A 80 -1.58 -7.88 21.18
C GLU A 80 -0.06 -7.98 21.24
N LYS A 81 0.62 -7.49 20.19
CA LYS A 81 2.09 -7.43 20.12
C LYS A 81 2.68 -6.12 20.66
N ASN A 82 1.86 -5.24 21.23
CA ASN A 82 2.25 -3.90 21.71
C ASN A 82 2.98 -3.07 20.64
N ARG A 83 2.58 -3.18 19.36
CA ARG A 83 3.14 -2.39 18.27
C ARG A 83 2.40 -1.06 18.13
N GLN A 84 3.05 0.04 18.54
CA GLN A 84 2.49 1.40 18.51
C GLN A 84 2.89 2.16 17.24
N ASN A 85 3.74 1.57 16.41
CA ASN A 85 4.24 2.14 15.17
C ASN A 85 3.62 1.50 13.91
N VAL A 86 2.52 0.77 14.03
CA VAL A 86 1.76 0.22 12.91
C VAL A 86 0.27 0.38 13.13
N HIS A 87 -0.43 0.82 12.08
CA HIS A 87 -1.88 0.97 12.05
C HIS A 87 -2.44 0.54 10.70
N TYR A 88 -3.68 0.04 10.71
CA TYR A 88 -4.39 -0.34 9.49
C TYR A 88 -5.72 0.39 9.42
N GLU A 89 -6.01 0.98 8.26
CA GLU A 89 -7.21 1.76 8.01
C GLU A 89 -8.13 1.07 7.00
N PHE A 90 -9.40 0.92 7.37
CA PHE A 90 -10.44 0.43 6.47
C PHE A 90 -10.82 1.54 5.49
N THR A 91 -10.46 1.36 4.23
CA THR A 91 -10.73 2.37 3.20
C THR A 91 -10.68 1.80 1.79
N ASN A 92 -11.36 2.46 0.90
CA ASN A 92 -11.15 2.31 -0.53
C ASN A 92 -10.12 3.38 -0.98
N ALA A 93 -8.86 2.99 -1.05
CA ALA A 93 -7.76 3.88 -1.40
C ALA A 93 -7.96 4.59 -2.75
N THR A 94 -8.60 3.93 -3.74
CA THR A 94 -8.83 4.50 -5.07
C THR A 94 -9.62 5.83 -5.03
N ILE A 95 -10.52 5.99 -4.05
CA ILE A 95 -11.37 7.20 -3.95
C ILE A 95 -11.09 8.03 -2.70
N SER A 96 -10.35 7.51 -1.75
CA SER A 96 -10.17 8.16 -0.45
C SER A 96 -8.76 8.66 -0.20
N LEU A 97 -7.76 8.24 -0.98
CA LEU A 97 -6.35 8.48 -0.67
C LEU A 97 -6.05 9.97 -0.47
N GLY A 98 -6.49 10.83 -1.40
CA GLY A 98 -6.24 12.27 -1.31
C GLY A 98 -6.85 12.91 -0.05
N ASN A 99 -8.03 12.44 0.38
CA ASN A 99 -8.64 12.94 1.60
C ASN A 99 -7.97 12.40 2.86
N LEU A 100 -7.56 11.12 2.86
CA LEU A 100 -6.83 10.50 3.96
C LEU A 100 -5.52 11.23 4.27
N LEU A 101 -4.75 11.55 3.23
CA LEU A 101 -3.43 12.17 3.35
C LEU A 101 -3.48 13.69 3.56
N LYS A 102 -4.65 14.32 3.44
CA LYS A 102 -4.81 15.78 3.40
C LYS A 102 -4.11 16.53 4.53
N ASN A 103 -4.07 15.95 5.72
CA ASN A 103 -3.50 16.57 6.93
C ASN A 103 -2.15 15.97 7.32
N PHE A 104 -1.52 15.19 6.44
CA PHE A 104 -0.19 14.65 6.75
C PHE A 104 0.83 15.78 6.77
N PRO A 105 1.74 15.79 7.76
CA PRO A 105 2.85 16.72 7.76
C PRO A 105 3.70 16.55 6.50
N GLU A 106 4.29 17.65 6.03
CA GLU A 106 5.25 17.60 4.94
C GLU A 106 6.43 16.68 5.28
N ASN A 107 6.97 16.01 4.29
CA ASN A 107 8.13 15.12 4.41
C ASN A 107 7.96 13.90 5.32
N VAL A 108 6.76 13.61 5.81
CA VAL A 108 6.54 12.42 6.64
C VAL A 108 6.43 11.14 5.80
N LEU A 109 5.79 11.19 4.62
CA LEU A 109 5.60 10.05 3.74
C LEU A 109 6.89 9.75 2.97
N GLN A 110 7.66 8.76 3.42
CA GLN A 110 8.96 8.39 2.89
C GLN A 110 8.94 7.15 1.98
N ALA A 111 7.95 6.28 2.17
CA ALA A 111 7.81 5.08 1.38
C ALA A 111 6.34 4.77 1.09
N VAL A 112 6.07 4.34 -0.14
CA VAL A 112 4.78 3.79 -0.55
C VAL A 112 5.01 2.43 -1.19
N THR A 113 4.20 1.43 -0.80
CA THR A 113 4.21 0.12 -1.45
C THR A 113 2.85 -0.22 -2.04
N ILE A 114 2.86 -0.80 -3.24
CA ILE A 114 1.71 -1.36 -3.92
C ILE A 114 2.11 -2.77 -4.39
N GLN A 115 1.64 -3.79 -3.69
CA GLN A 115 2.14 -5.14 -3.87
C GLN A 115 1.03 -6.12 -4.27
N PHE A 116 1.15 -6.70 -5.47
CA PHE A 116 0.23 -7.69 -6.02
C PHE A 116 -1.25 -7.28 -5.96
N PRO A 117 -1.61 -6.08 -6.48
CA PRO A 117 -3.00 -5.66 -6.53
C PRO A 117 -3.83 -6.57 -7.43
N ASP A 118 -5.16 -6.60 -7.21
CA ASP A 118 -6.08 -7.39 -8.01
C ASP A 118 -6.02 -7.00 -9.50
N PRO A 119 -5.70 -7.94 -10.41
CA PRO A 119 -5.41 -7.58 -11.81
C PRO A 119 -6.66 -7.27 -12.64
N TRP A 120 -7.84 -7.76 -12.23
CA TRP A 120 -9.08 -7.58 -12.99
C TRP A 120 -8.88 -7.84 -14.49
N HIS A 121 -8.47 -9.06 -14.87
CA HIS A 121 -8.06 -9.47 -16.22
C HIS A 121 -9.01 -9.07 -17.35
N LYS A 122 -10.34 -9.07 -17.10
CA LYS A 122 -11.31 -8.73 -18.12
C LYS A 122 -11.30 -7.22 -18.40
N LYS A 123 -11.16 -6.80 -19.66
CA LYS A 123 -11.17 -5.37 -20.08
C LYS A 123 -12.34 -4.56 -19.49
N LYS A 124 -13.55 -5.13 -19.44
CA LYS A 124 -14.72 -4.49 -18.82
C LYS A 124 -14.58 -4.22 -17.32
N HIS A 125 -13.61 -4.83 -16.66
CA HIS A 125 -13.30 -4.66 -15.24
C HIS A 125 -12.09 -3.75 -15.00
N ALA A 126 -11.43 -3.23 -16.02
CA ALA A 126 -10.23 -2.38 -15.89
C ALA A 126 -10.45 -1.21 -14.91
N LYS A 127 -11.64 -0.58 -14.93
CA LYS A 127 -12.03 0.48 -13.98
C LYS A 127 -12.04 0.08 -12.49
N ARG A 128 -11.82 -1.19 -12.18
CA ARG A 128 -11.70 -1.71 -10.79
C ARG A 128 -10.25 -1.83 -10.35
N ARG A 129 -9.29 -1.63 -11.26
CA ARG A 129 -7.87 -1.65 -10.92
C ARG A 129 -7.56 -0.52 -9.99
N MET A 130 -6.69 -0.79 -9.02
CA MET A 130 -6.45 0.12 -7.91
C MET A 130 -5.63 1.33 -8.32
N VAL A 131 -4.56 1.13 -9.09
CA VAL A 131 -3.64 2.20 -9.49
C VAL A 131 -4.25 2.99 -10.65
N THR A 132 -4.39 4.29 -10.44
CA THR A 132 -4.92 5.26 -11.41
C THR A 132 -4.00 6.48 -11.45
N GLY A 133 -4.08 7.30 -12.51
CA GLY A 133 -3.34 8.56 -12.58
C GLY A 133 -3.62 9.48 -11.39
N GLU A 134 -4.89 9.59 -10.96
CA GLU A 134 -5.29 10.39 -9.78
C GLU A 134 -4.63 9.88 -8.48
N MET A 135 -4.54 8.55 -8.32
CA MET A 135 -3.81 7.95 -7.20
C MET A 135 -2.32 8.29 -7.28
N GLY A 136 -1.72 8.17 -8.47
CA GLY A 136 -0.32 8.55 -8.72
C GLY A 136 -0.04 9.99 -8.36
N GLU A 137 -0.85 10.93 -8.86
CA GLU A 137 -0.77 12.36 -8.50
C GLU A 137 -0.81 12.58 -6.99
N THR A 138 -1.75 11.92 -6.32
CA THR A 138 -1.89 12.04 -4.87
C THR A 138 -0.66 11.54 -4.14
N ILE A 139 -0.10 10.40 -4.56
CA ILE A 139 1.11 9.83 -3.95
C ILE A 139 2.29 10.78 -4.17
N VAL A 140 2.55 11.19 -5.41
CA VAL A 140 3.67 12.08 -5.76
C VAL A 140 3.61 13.39 -5.00
N LYS A 141 2.42 13.98 -4.88
CA LYS A 141 2.21 15.21 -4.12
C LYS A 141 2.63 15.11 -2.66
N HIS A 142 2.31 14.00 -1.99
CA HIS A 142 2.55 13.84 -0.55
C HIS A 142 3.89 13.16 -0.23
N LEU A 143 4.50 12.50 -1.22
CA LEU A 143 5.78 11.83 -1.06
C LEU A 143 6.88 12.86 -0.75
N ALA A 144 7.71 12.58 0.23
CA ALA A 144 8.86 13.40 0.58
C ALA A 144 9.91 13.41 -0.54
N ALA A 145 10.79 14.40 -0.57
CA ALA A 145 11.99 14.39 -1.41
C ALA A 145 12.82 13.14 -1.09
N SER A 146 13.35 12.49 -2.12
CA SER A 146 14.02 11.17 -2.03
C SER A 146 13.15 10.02 -1.48
N GLY A 147 11.87 10.27 -1.26
CA GLY A 147 10.89 9.24 -0.92
C GLY A 147 10.69 8.26 -2.08
N LYS A 148 10.30 7.03 -1.76
CA LYS A 148 10.25 5.94 -2.76
C LYS A 148 8.88 5.30 -2.85
N ILE A 149 8.52 4.95 -4.08
CA ILE A 149 7.34 4.13 -4.39
C ILE A 149 7.87 2.79 -4.92
N PHE A 150 7.51 1.70 -4.25
CA PHE A 150 7.81 0.35 -4.71
C PHE A 150 6.55 -0.34 -5.18
N ILE A 151 6.59 -0.89 -6.38
CA ILE A 151 5.47 -1.57 -7.01
C ILE A 151 5.92 -2.95 -7.44
N GLN A 152 5.12 -3.98 -7.16
CA GLN A 152 5.35 -5.31 -7.69
C GLN A 152 4.07 -6.07 -7.99
N THR A 153 4.13 -6.93 -9.01
CA THR A 153 3.05 -7.83 -9.43
C THR A 153 3.61 -9.04 -10.18
N ASP A 154 2.85 -10.13 -10.21
CA ASP A 154 3.12 -11.31 -11.03
C ASP A 154 2.34 -11.31 -12.35
N VAL A 155 1.74 -10.18 -12.72
CA VAL A 155 0.89 -10.03 -13.90
C VAL A 155 1.49 -8.97 -14.82
N ASP A 156 2.00 -9.42 -15.97
CA ASP A 156 2.73 -8.65 -16.98
C ASP A 156 2.02 -7.35 -17.40
N PHE A 157 0.85 -7.45 -18.00
CA PHE A 157 0.09 -6.28 -18.46
C PHE A 157 -0.24 -5.28 -17.35
N LEU A 158 -0.37 -5.76 -16.09
CA LEU A 158 -0.67 -4.89 -14.96
C LEU A 158 0.59 -4.15 -14.50
N ALA A 159 1.76 -4.80 -14.61
CA ALA A 159 3.05 -4.16 -14.38
C ALA A 159 3.23 -2.97 -15.33
N ASP A 160 3.06 -3.21 -16.64
CA ASP A 160 3.16 -2.16 -17.65
C ASP A 160 2.23 -0.99 -17.35
N GLU A 161 0.93 -1.25 -17.12
CA GLU A 161 -0.04 -0.20 -16.82
C GLU A 161 0.34 0.61 -15.56
N MET A 162 0.77 -0.05 -14.48
CA MET A 162 1.12 0.64 -13.24
C MET A 162 2.42 1.45 -13.39
N PHE A 163 3.44 0.88 -14.06
CA PHE A 163 4.73 1.54 -14.20
C PHE A 163 4.63 2.75 -15.13
N GLU A 164 3.86 2.66 -16.23
CA GLU A 164 3.60 3.79 -17.13
C GLU A 164 2.98 4.98 -16.38
N ILE A 165 2.00 4.73 -15.50
CA ILE A 165 1.39 5.79 -14.70
C ILE A 165 2.45 6.58 -13.92
N PHE A 166 3.43 5.91 -13.30
CA PHE A 166 4.46 6.60 -12.50
C PHE A 166 5.59 7.17 -13.34
N ARG A 167 5.88 6.62 -14.54
CA ARG A 167 6.84 7.18 -15.51
C ARG A 167 6.40 8.53 -16.06
N ASP A 168 5.09 8.77 -16.12
CA ASP A 168 4.53 10.04 -16.62
C ASP A 168 4.77 11.23 -15.67
N PHE A 169 5.20 11.00 -14.42
CA PHE A 169 5.50 12.08 -13.48
C PHE A 169 6.96 12.51 -13.58
N GLY A 170 7.20 13.74 -14.07
CA GLY A 170 8.55 14.31 -14.22
C GLY A 170 9.31 14.49 -12.90
N GLU A 171 8.62 14.46 -11.76
CA GLU A 171 9.20 14.53 -10.42
C GLU A 171 9.74 13.18 -9.93
N LEU A 172 9.55 12.11 -10.70
CA LEU A 172 10.01 10.78 -10.32
C LEU A 172 11.14 10.30 -11.23
N ARG A 173 12.09 9.60 -10.63
CA ARG A 173 13.13 8.84 -11.32
C ARG A 173 12.90 7.35 -11.10
N GLU A 174 12.78 6.57 -12.16
CA GLU A 174 12.74 5.11 -12.05
C GLU A 174 14.11 4.54 -11.72
N ILE A 175 14.16 3.62 -10.78
CA ILE A 175 15.35 2.87 -10.38
C ILE A 175 15.08 1.40 -10.68
N GLU A 176 16.01 0.76 -11.35
CA GLU A 176 15.89 -0.67 -11.64
C GLU A 176 15.80 -1.50 -10.36
N ALA A 177 14.82 -2.40 -10.32
CA ALA A 177 14.55 -3.26 -9.17
C ALA A 177 14.48 -4.72 -9.60
N SER A 178 15.62 -5.41 -9.53
CA SER A 178 15.68 -6.87 -9.76
C SER A 178 15.12 -7.68 -8.58
N GLU A 179 15.21 -7.12 -7.37
CA GLU A 179 14.78 -7.75 -6.12
C GLU A 179 13.89 -6.83 -5.28
N ASN A 180 13.24 -7.42 -4.29
CA ASN A 180 12.48 -6.66 -3.29
C ASN A 180 13.47 -5.87 -2.40
N PRO A 181 13.34 -4.53 -2.31
CA PRO A 181 14.25 -3.70 -1.52
C PRO A 181 14.02 -3.81 0.01
N PHE A 182 12.94 -4.47 0.43
CA PHE A 182 12.61 -4.61 1.85
C PHE A 182 13.09 -5.94 2.43
N PRO A 183 13.45 -5.99 3.71
CA PRO A 183 13.89 -7.22 4.37
C PRO A 183 12.75 -8.25 4.55
N VAL A 184 11.52 -7.86 4.24
CA VAL A 184 10.31 -8.69 4.39
C VAL A 184 9.67 -8.89 3.03
N LYS A 185 9.44 -10.16 2.66
CA LYS A 185 8.62 -10.52 1.50
C LYS A 185 7.16 -10.74 1.91
N THR A 186 6.23 -10.33 1.04
CA THR A 186 4.81 -10.64 1.23
C THR A 186 4.53 -12.14 1.08
N GLU A 187 3.37 -12.61 1.57
CA GLU A 187 2.96 -14.01 1.38
C GLU A 187 2.74 -14.35 -0.09
N ARG A 188 2.24 -13.37 -0.87
CA ARG A 188 2.03 -13.56 -2.31
C ARG A 188 3.36 -13.68 -3.04
N GLU A 189 4.32 -12.81 -2.73
CA GLU A 189 5.65 -12.85 -3.32
C GLU A 189 6.31 -14.21 -3.11
N LYS A 190 6.34 -14.72 -1.87
CA LYS A 190 6.87 -16.05 -1.56
C LYS A 190 6.18 -17.15 -2.36
N ALA A 191 4.85 -17.12 -2.42
CA ALA A 191 4.08 -18.13 -3.15
C ALA A 191 4.28 -18.08 -4.67
N VAL A 192 4.62 -16.92 -5.24
CA VAL A 192 4.95 -16.75 -6.66
C VAL A 192 6.37 -17.27 -6.93
N GLU A 193 7.34 -16.88 -6.10
CA GLU A 193 8.74 -17.33 -6.19
C GLU A 193 8.89 -18.84 -5.99
N GLU A 194 8.19 -19.44 -5.02
CA GLU A 194 8.15 -20.90 -4.81
C GLU A 194 7.69 -21.69 -6.05
N LYS A 195 6.90 -21.03 -6.91
CA LYS A 195 6.42 -21.60 -8.17
C LYS A 195 7.31 -21.24 -9.37
N ASN A 196 8.43 -20.54 -9.14
CA ASN A 196 9.29 -19.99 -10.19
C ASN A 196 8.54 -19.16 -11.24
N LEU A 197 7.51 -18.42 -10.81
CA LEU A 197 6.80 -17.49 -11.67
C LEU A 197 7.47 -16.11 -11.65
N PRO A 198 7.37 -15.33 -12.74
CA PRO A 198 7.97 -13.99 -12.79
C PRO A 198 7.33 -13.04 -11.77
N VAL A 199 8.14 -12.13 -11.26
CA VAL A 199 7.68 -10.96 -10.50
C VAL A 199 8.27 -9.72 -11.15
N TYR A 200 7.40 -8.83 -11.60
CA TYR A 200 7.73 -7.55 -12.20
C TYR A 200 7.79 -6.50 -11.09
N ARG A 201 8.88 -5.73 -11.05
CA ARG A 201 9.15 -4.75 -9.98
C ARG A 201 9.61 -3.42 -10.56
N ALA A 202 9.21 -2.33 -9.94
CA ALA A 202 9.76 -1.00 -10.19
C ALA A 202 9.88 -0.22 -8.88
N ILE A 203 10.89 0.63 -8.81
CA ILE A 203 11.05 1.63 -7.76
C ILE A 203 11.06 3.00 -8.44
N PHE A 204 10.27 3.93 -7.90
CA PHE A 204 10.27 5.33 -8.31
C PHE A 204 10.70 6.19 -7.12
N GLU A 205 11.70 7.03 -7.31
CA GLU A 205 12.23 7.95 -6.29
C GLU A 205 11.88 9.38 -6.67
N LYS A 206 11.39 10.15 -5.72
CA LYS A 206 11.10 11.58 -5.93
C LYS A 206 12.39 12.39 -5.92
N ILE A 207 12.61 13.15 -7.00
CA ILE A 207 13.80 14.00 -7.24
C ILE A 207 13.55 15.45 -6.83
#